data_4b23b8005912b389e7534609cc3609b9
#
_entry.id   4b23b8005912b389e7534609cc3609b9
#
_cell.length_a   1.000
_cell.length_b   1.000
_cell.length_c   1.000
_cell.angle_alpha   90.00
_cell.angle_beta   90.00
_cell.angle_gamma   90.00
#
_symmetry.space_group_name_H-M   'P 1'
#
loop_
_entity.id
_entity.type
_entity.pdbx_description
1 polymer ?
#
loop_
_entity_poly.entity_id
_entity_poly.type
_entity_poly.pdbx_seq_one_letter_code
_entity_poly.pdbx_strand_id
1 'polypeptide(L)'
;MAARKKRRRRRPKRTRASFGYTILTLGLIAAAAFLAVTLYGVFAPRPAREGQATVLVLNGCGVSGVGQRTAKLLRSFELDVIDFRNADNFEYAETVVVDRAGDLDTATGIARRLGVANVIQQIPETPLVDVIVIVGADCETYLGG
;
A
#
# COMPACT_ATOMS: atom_id res chain seq x y z
N MET A 1 -35.90 20.94 -78.56
CA MET A 1 -36.48 20.89 -77.19
C MET A 1 -35.81 19.84 -76.39
N ALA A 2 -34.89 20.23 -75.44
CA ALA A 2 -34.09 19.29 -74.63
C ALA A 2 -34.64 19.26 -73.20
N ALA A 3 -35.16 18.13 -72.78
CA ALA A 3 -35.72 17.92 -71.42
C ALA A 3 -34.60 17.78 -70.37
N ARG A 4 -34.52 18.74 -69.47
CA ARG A 4 -33.56 18.84 -68.38
C ARG A 4 -33.94 17.90 -67.21
N LYS A 5 -33.30 16.71 -67.07
CA LYS A 5 -33.57 15.69 -66.06
C LYS A 5 -33.05 16.18 -64.68
N LYS A 6 -33.95 16.59 -63.74
CA LYS A 6 -33.64 17.01 -62.36
C LYS A 6 -33.16 15.84 -61.60
N ARG A 7 -31.84 15.79 -61.24
CA ARG A 7 -31.24 14.83 -60.30
C ARG A 7 -31.72 15.16 -58.87
N ARG A 8 -32.61 14.32 -58.32
CA ARG A 8 -32.98 14.36 -56.90
C ARG A 8 -31.76 13.95 -56.05
N ARG A 9 -31.15 14.89 -55.33
CA ARG A 9 -30.16 14.62 -54.29
C ARG A 9 -30.82 13.85 -53.15
N ARG A 10 -30.51 12.57 -52.96
CA ARG A 10 -30.87 11.76 -51.79
C ARG A 10 -30.14 12.33 -50.59
N ARG A 11 -30.85 12.88 -49.62
CA ARG A 11 -30.29 13.26 -48.31
C ARG A 11 -29.84 11.96 -47.58
N PRO A 12 -28.63 11.91 -46.99
CA PRO A 12 -28.20 10.76 -46.22
C PRO A 12 -29.09 10.65 -44.98
N LYS A 13 -29.66 9.46 -44.74
CA LYS A 13 -30.37 9.15 -43.50
C LYS A 13 -29.34 9.15 -42.38
N ARG A 14 -29.34 10.16 -41.51
CA ARG A 14 -28.58 10.17 -40.25
C ARG A 14 -29.07 8.98 -39.44
N THR A 15 -28.21 7.96 -39.29
CA THR A 15 -28.50 6.77 -38.50
C THR A 15 -28.48 7.14 -37.02
N ARG A 16 -29.63 7.13 -36.35
CA ARG A 16 -29.82 7.33 -34.91
C ARG A 16 -29.05 6.27 -34.07
N ALA A 17 -28.55 5.21 -34.70
CA ALA A 17 -27.82 4.11 -34.04
C ALA A 17 -26.43 4.50 -33.53
N SER A 18 -25.77 5.49 -34.14
CA SER A 18 -24.40 5.88 -33.73
C SER A 18 -24.36 6.63 -32.37
N PHE A 19 -25.43 7.33 -32.02
CA PHE A 19 -25.52 8.14 -30.81
C PHE A 19 -25.61 7.25 -29.54
N GLY A 20 -26.31 6.11 -29.61
CA GLY A 20 -26.42 5.17 -28.51
C GLY A 20 -25.10 4.47 -28.17
N TYR A 21 -24.33 4.11 -29.20
CA TYR A 21 -23.04 3.48 -29.01
C TYR A 21 -21.99 4.43 -28.38
N THR A 22 -22.00 5.71 -28.75
CA THR A 22 -21.10 6.71 -28.19
C THR A 22 -21.36 6.96 -26.69
N ILE A 23 -22.63 6.98 -26.27
CA ILE A 23 -22.99 7.13 -24.86
C ILE A 23 -22.55 5.87 -24.06
N LEU A 24 -22.80 4.69 -24.61
CA LEU A 24 -22.42 3.43 -23.96
C LEU A 24 -20.91 3.31 -23.79
N THR A 25 -20.14 3.65 -24.83
CA THR A 25 -18.66 3.61 -24.76
C THR A 25 -18.09 4.63 -23.78
N LEU A 26 -18.64 5.85 -23.73
CA LEU A 26 -18.23 6.85 -22.74
C LEU A 26 -18.55 6.41 -21.31
N GLY A 27 -19.70 5.78 -21.08
CA GLY A 27 -20.08 5.22 -19.79
C GLY A 27 -19.13 4.10 -19.33
N LEU A 28 -18.75 3.20 -20.23
CA LEU A 28 -17.78 2.14 -19.93
C LEU A 28 -16.39 2.68 -19.61
N ILE A 29 -15.92 3.68 -20.35
CA ILE A 29 -14.63 4.34 -20.09
C ILE A 29 -14.65 5.03 -18.72
N ALA A 30 -15.73 5.75 -18.39
CA ALA A 30 -15.87 6.41 -17.09
C ALA A 30 -15.90 5.41 -15.94
N ALA A 31 -16.61 4.29 -16.09
CA ALA A 31 -16.66 3.22 -15.09
C ALA A 31 -15.29 2.55 -14.90
N ALA A 32 -14.57 2.28 -16.00
CA ALA A 32 -13.21 1.72 -15.95
C ALA A 32 -12.22 2.66 -15.30
N ALA A 33 -12.29 3.96 -15.60
CA ALA A 33 -11.44 4.99 -14.97
C ALA A 33 -11.75 5.12 -13.48
N PHE A 34 -13.01 5.10 -13.08
CA PHE A 34 -13.42 5.13 -11.68
C PHE A 34 -12.90 3.90 -10.92
N LEU A 35 -13.03 2.70 -11.51
CA LEU A 35 -12.52 1.47 -10.93
C LEU A 35 -10.98 1.51 -10.80
N ALA A 36 -10.28 2.00 -11.82
CA ALA A 36 -8.83 2.14 -11.80
C ALA A 36 -8.36 3.09 -10.70
N VAL A 37 -9.03 4.23 -10.50
CA VAL A 37 -8.71 5.21 -9.45
C VAL A 37 -8.97 4.63 -8.06
N THR A 38 -10.08 3.90 -7.87
CA THR A 38 -10.38 3.26 -6.58
C THR A 38 -9.38 2.15 -6.25
N LEU A 39 -9.04 1.29 -7.21
CA LEU A 39 -8.03 0.25 -7.05
C LEU A 39 -6.65 0.86 -6.79
N TYR A 40 -6.27 1.91 -7.53
CA TYR A 40 -5.01 2.61 -7.31
C TYR A 40 -4.94 3.19 -5.89
N GLY A 41 -6.01 3.81 -5.38
CA GLY A 41 -6.06 4.34 -4.01
C GLY A 41 -5.93 3.27 -2.92
N VAL A 42 -6.39 2.03 -3.19
CA VAL A 42 -6.26 0.90 -2.25
C VAL A 42 -4.86 0.29 -2.29
N PHE A 43 -4.23 0.20 -3.47
CA PHE A 43 -2.95 -0.47 -3.68
C PHE A 43 -1.75 0.48 -3.82
N ALA A 44 -1.98 1.79 -3.90
CA ALA A 44 -0.88 2.75 -3.97
C ALA A 44 -0.02 2.69 -2.70
N PRO A 45 1.33 2.63 -2.85
CA PRO A 45 2.21 2.80 -1.71
C PRO A 45 1.91 4.14 -1.04
N ARG A 46 1.69 4.14 0.26
CA ARG A 46 1.53 5.40 1.00
C ARG A 46 2.87 6.14 0.94
N PRO A 47 2.91 7.41 0.50
CA PRO A 47 4.14 8.17 0.56
C PRO A 47 4.60 8.24 2.01
N ALA A 48 5.90 7.94 2.25
CA ALA A 48 6.52 8.15 3.54
C ALA A 48 6.29 9.61 3.97
N ARG A 49 5.90 9.83 5.20
CA ARG A 49 5.82 11.17 5.76
C ARG A 49 7.24 11.70 5.89
N GLU A 50 7.53 12.82 5.23
CA GLU A 50 8.86 13.44 5.30
C GLU A 50 9.30 13.62 6.77
N GLY A 51 10.46 13.06 7.10
CA GLY A 51 11.06 13.16 8.43
C GLY A 51 10.65 12.08 9.45
N GLN A 52 9.80 11.11 9.08
CA GLN A 52 9.48 9.98 9.95
C GLN A 52 10.08 8.69 9.39
N ALA A 53 10.70 7.87 10.26
CA ALA A 53 11.21 6.55 9.86
C ALA A 53 10.07 5.64 9.41
N THR A 54 10.24 5.03 8.24
CA THR A 54 9.29 4.05 7.70
C THR A 54 9.52 2.69 8.34
N VAL A 55 8.45 2.07 8.83
CA VAL A 55 8.53 0.79 9.55
C VAL A 55 7.64 -0.26 8.89
N LEU A 56 8.20 -1.46 8.73
CA LEU A 56 7.47 -2.68 8.40
C LEU A 56 7.39 -3.56 9.65
N VAL A 57 6.20 -4.06 9.98
CA VAL A 57 6.00 -5.00 11.08
C VAL A 57 5.80 -6.42 10.54
N LEU A 58 6.58 -7.37 11.03
CA LEU A 58 6.46 -8.79 10.69
C LEU A 58 6.05 -9.59 11.93
N ASN A 59 4.93 -10.31 11.85
CA ASN A 59 4.51 -11.23 12.89
C ASN A 59 5.32 -12.52 12.80
N GLY A 60 6.28 -12.71 13.70
CA GLY A 60 7.15 -13.88 13.82
C GLY A 60 6.77 -14.83 14.96
N CYS A 61 5.74 -14.53 15.76
CA CYS A 61 5.26 -15.42 16.82
C CYS A 61 4.03 -16.25 16.44
N GLY A 62 3.42 -16.01 15.27
CA GLY A 62 2.24 -16.74 14.80
C GLY A 62 0.92 -16.43 15.51
N VAL A 63 0.91 -15.56 16.52
CA VAL A 63 -0.30 -15.18 17.25
C VAL A 63 -1.11 -14.19 16.40
N SER A 64 -2.38 -14.49 16.19
CA SER A 64 -3.26 -13.65 15.37
C SER A 64 -3.42 -12.24 15.96
N GLY A 65 -3.38 -11.22 15.10
CA GLY A 65 -3.58 -9.82 15.48
C GLY A 65 -2.39 -9.13 16.14
N VAL A 66 -1.31 -9.83 16.47
CA VAL A 66 -0.10 -9.24 17.08
C VAL A 66 0.53 -8.20 16.17
N GLY A 67 0.72 -8.49 14.90
CA GLY A 67 1.26 -7.52 13.94
C GLY A 67 0.46 -6.22 13.89
N GLN A 68 -0.88 -6.31 13.91
CA GLN A 68 -1.74 -5.13 13.92
C GLN A 68 -1.64 -4.35 15.24
N ARG A 69 -1.58 -5.03 16.40
CA ARG A 69 -1.42 -4.38 17.71
C ARG A 69 -0.08 -3.66 17.79
N THR A 70 1.00 -4.32 17.37
CA THR A 70 2.35 -3.72 17.32
C THR A 70 2.38 -2.52 16.36
N ALA A 71 1.78 -2.63 15.17
CA ALA A 71 1.69 -1.50 14.24
C ALA A 71 0.95 -0.30 14.85
N LYS A 72 -0.13 -0.55 15.59
CA LYS A 72 -0.87 0.51 16.30
C LYS A 72 0.00 1.18 17.38
N LEU A 73 0.75 0.39 18.15
CA LEU A 73 1.66 0.89 19.18
C LEU A 73 2.78 1.75 18.56
N LEU A 74 3.42 1.27 17.48
CA LEU A 74 4.47 2.03 16.81
C LEU A 74 3.97 3.35 16.18
N ARG A 75 2.73 3.36 15.67
CA ARG A 75 2.08 4.59 15.20
C ARG A 75 1.84 5.59 16.33
N SER A 76 1.58 5.14 17.57
CA SER A 76 1.50 6.03 18.74
C SER A 76 2.86 6.63 19.13
N PHE A 77 3.95 6.06 18.64
CA PHE A 77 5.30 6.61 18.74
C PHE A 77 5.65 7.59 17.59
N GLU A 78 4.66 7.98 16.79
CA GLU A 78 4.81 8.86 15.63
C GLU A 78 5.67 8.26 14.49
N LEU A 79 5.77 6.93 14.42
CA LEU A 79 6.44 6.23 13.34
C LEU A 79 5.50 5.98 12.16
N ASP A 80 6.02 6.02 10.94
CA ASP A 80 5.25 5.71 9.74
C ASP A 80 5.25 4.20 9.46
N VAL A 81 4.32 3.47 10.08
CA VAL A 81 4.16 2.03 9.83
C VAL A 81 3.42 1.84 8.52
N ILE A 82 4.16 1.50 7.47
CA ILE A 82 3.65 1.37 6.10
C ILE A 82 2.85 0.08 5.89
N ASP A 83 3.25 -1.02 6.57
CA ASP A 83 2.59 -2.32 6.42
C ASP A 83 2.81 -3.19 7.66
N PHE A 84 1.95 -4.21 7.84
CA PHE A 84 2.14 -5.29 8.78
C PHE A 84 1.67 -6.61 8.16
N ARG A 85 2.48 -7.67 8.28
CA ARG A 85 2.24 -8.99 7.69
C ARG A 85 2.92 -10.09 8.50
N ASN A 86 2.76 -11.34 8.08
CA ASN A 86 3.47 -12.45 8.70
C ASN A 86 4.94 -12.47 8.28
N ALA A 87 5.81 -12.92 9.18
CA ALA A 87 7.20 -13.25 8.88
C ALA A 87 7.26 -14.54 8.02
N ASP A 88 8.45 -14.88 7.54
CA ASP A 88 8.70 -16.08 6.75
C ASP A 88 8.47 -17.37 7.57
N ASN A 89 8.65 -17.29 8.88
CA ASN A 89 8.33 -18.33 9.85
C ASN A 89 7.82 -17.72 11.16
N PHE A 90 7.35 -18.58 12.09
CA PHE A 90 6.83 -18.18 13.39
C PHE A 90 7.68 -18.70 14.57
N GLU A 91 8.97 -18.82 14.34
CA GLU A 91 9.92 -19.38 15.33
C GLU A 91 10.74 -18.30 16.04
N TYR A 92 10.33 -17.05 15.95
CA TYR A 92 11.00 -15.94 16.62
C TYR A 92 10.64 -15.95 18.11
N ALA A 93 11.59 -16.36 18.96
CA ALA A 93 11.41 -16.35 20.42
C ALA A 93 11.37 -14.93 20.97
N GLU A 94 12.17 -14.03 20.39
CA GLU A 94 12.31 -12.65 20.84
C GLU A 94 12.07 -11.68 19.68
N THR A 95 11.55 -10.52 20.02
CA THR A 95 11.33 -9.43 19.05
C THR A 95 12.68 -8.85 18.63
N VAL A 96 12.83 -8.64 17.31
CA VAL A 96 14.05 -8.09 16.71
C VAL A 96 13.73 -6.84 15.93
N VAL A 97 14.50 -5.79 16.15
CA VAL A 97 14.45 -4.54 15.37
C VAL A 97 15.61 -4.54 14.38
N VAL A 98 15.29 -4.45 13.09
CA VAL A 98 16.28 -4.53 12.02
C VAL A 98 16.41 -3.16 11.37
N ASP A 99 17.60 -2.56 11.46
CA ASP A 99 17.96 -1.36 10.70
C ASP A 99 18.22 -1.72 9.24
N ARG A 100 17.52 -1.06 8.33
CA ARG A 100 17.63 -1.26 6.88
C ARG A 100 18.22 -0.04 6.16
N ALA A 101 18.24 1.12 6.82
CA ALA A 101 18.67 2.38 6.23
C ALA A 101 20.10 2.80 6.63
N GLY A 102 20.70 2.11 7.62
CA GLY A 102 22.01 2.49 8.17
C GLY A 102 21.89 3.51 9.31
N ASP A 103 20.69 3.68 9.86
CA ASP A 103 20.41 4.56 11.02
C ASP A 103 20.14 3.72 12.27
N LEU A 104 21.21 3.21 12.84
CA LEU A 104 21.17 2.38 14.04
C LEU A 104 20.59 3.11 15.27
N ASP A 105 20.71 4.44 15.31
CA ASP A 105 20.17 5.25 16.41
C ASP A 105 18.63 5.24 16.38
N THR A 106 18.03 5.37 15.22
CA THR A 106 16.58 5.22 15.03
C THR A 106 16.10 3.82 15.41
N ALA A 107 16.76 2.77 14.93
CA ALA A 107 16.41 1.39 15.26
C ALA A 107 16.53 1.11 16.77
N THR A 108 17.60 1.57 17.41
CA THR A 108 17.81 1.46 18.86
C THR A 108 16.77 2.27 19.64
N GLY A 109 16.39 3.43 19.16
CA GLY A 109 15.33 4.26 19.74
C GLY A 109 13.98 3.52 19.75
N ILE A 110 13.64 2.85 18.65
CA ILE A 110 12.42 2.03 18.54
C ILE A 110 12.49 0.84 19.52
N ALA A 111 13.59 0.10 19.52
CA ALA A 111 13.80 -1.04 20.41
C ALA A 111 13.64 -0.65 21.88
N ARG A 112 14.23 0.47 22.30
CA ARG A 112 14.13 0.99 23.67
C ARG A 112 12.67 1.33 24.03
N ARG A 113 11.90 1.92 23.11
CA ARG A 113 10.48 2.24 23.35
C ARG A 113 9.61 0.99 23.45
N LEU A 114 9.95 -0.07 22.74
CA LEU A 114 9.31 -1.38 22.86
C LEU A 114 9.79 -2.17 24.08
N GLY A 115 10.90 -1.79 24.71
CA GLY A 115 11.51 -2.55 25.79
C GLY A 115 12.20 -3.83 25.33
N VAL A 116 12.62 -3.88 24.05
CA VAL A 116 13.35 -5.02 23.46
C VAL A 116 14.84 -4.73 23.32
N ALA A 117 15.68 -5.75 23.44
CA ALA A 117 17.12 -5.59 23.41
C ALA A 117 17.77 -5.89 22.04
N ASN A 118 17.09 -6.70 21.22
CA ASN A 118 17.67 -7.20 19.99
C ASN A 118 17.55 -6.19 18.85
N VAL A 119 18.67 -5.57 18.52
CA VAL A 119 18.80 -4.68 17.37
C VAL A 119 19.88 -5.24 16.46
N ILE A 120 19.56 -5.42 15.19
CA ILE A 120 20.52 -5.86 14.18
C ILE A 120 20.53 -4.88 13.01
N GLN A 121 21.64 -4.79 12.31
CA GLN A 121 21.76 -3.99 11.10
C GLN A 121 21.88 -4.92 9.89
N GLN A 122 21.02 -4.70 8.90
CA GLN A 122 21.02 -5.46 7.65
C GLN A 122 20.61 -4.53 6.50
N ILE A 123 21.59 -3.86 5.93
CA ILE A 123 21.39 -2.83 4.90
C ILE A 123 21.41 -3.51 3.52
N PRO A 124 20.28 -3.52 2.77
CA PRO A 124 20.26 -3.98 1.38
C PRO A 124 20.77 -2.88 0.45
N GLU A 125 21.05 -3.21 -0.80
CA GLU A 125 21.43 -2.22 -1.83
C GLU A 125 20.33 -1.16 -2.05
N THR A 126 19.06 -1.55 -1.92
CA THR A 126 17.91 -0.64 -2.06
C THR A 126 16.91 -0.93 -0.94
N PRO A 127 16.94 -0.17 0.16
CA PRO A 127 15.99 -0.36 1.26
C PRO A 127 14.58 0.10 0.82
N LEU A 128 13.58 -0.73 1.08
CA LEU A 128 12.16 -0.40 0.88
C LEU A 128 11.54 0.29 2.10
N VAL A 129 12.16 0.11 3.26
CA VAL A 129 11.78 0.66 4.56
C VAL A 129 13.03 0.96 5.36
N ASP A 130 12.93 1.88 6.31
CA ASP A 130 14.07 2.23 7.17
C ASP A 130 14.29 1.19 8.27
N VAL A 131 13.20 0.65 8.83
CA VAL A 131 13.26 -0.31 9.93
C VAL A 131 12.26 -1.44 9.70
N ILE A 132 12.65 -2.68 10.06
CA ILE A 132 11.73 -3.82 10.18
C ILE A 132 11.66 -4.21 11.65
N VAL A 133 10.43 -4.39 12.17
CA VAL A 133 10.20 -4.96 13.50
C VAL A 133 9.64 -6.37 13.33
N ILE A 134 10.42 -7.38 13.66
CA ILE A 134 9.99 -8.79 13.66
C ILE A 134 9.54 -9.12 15.08
N VAL A 135 8.24 -9.35 15.23
CA VAL A 135 7.63 -9.59 16.54
C VAL A 135 7.81 -11.04 16.95
N GLY A 136 8.45 -11.27 18.08
CA GLY A 136 8.67 -12.58 18.66
C GLY A 136 7.61 -12.99 19.69
N ALA A 137 7.81 -14.15 20.31
CA ALA A 137 6.92 -14.69 21.33
C ALA A 137 6.91 -13.84 22.63
N ASP A 138 7.91 -12.98 22.83
CA ASP A 138 8.03 -12.02 23.93
C ASP A 138 7.08 -10.81 23.81
N CYS A 139 6.26 -10.76 22.78
CA CYS A 139 5.40 -9.59 22.44
C CYS A 139 4.43 -9.18 23.56
N GLU A 140 4.04 -10.08 24.45
CA GLU A 140 3.14 -9.75 25.58
C GLU A 140 3.79 -8.77 26.55
N THR A 141 5.13 -8.68 26.60
CA THR A 141 5.85 -7.75 27.50
C THR A 141 5.57 -6.28 27.19
N TYR A 142 5.30 -5.93 25.94
CA TYR A 142 5.02 -4.56 25.53
C TYR A 142 3.61 -4.35 24.94
N LEU A 143 2.87 -5.43 24.67
CA LEU A 143 1.48 -5.37 24.20
C LEU A 143 0.45 -5.63 25.30
N GLY A 144 0.87 -6.13 26.46
CA GLY A 144 0.02 -6.55 27.58
C GLY A 144 -0.33 -5.44 28.57
N GLY A 145 0.01 -4.17 28.28
CA GLY A 145 -0.29 -3.01 29.13
C GLY A 145 -1.63 -2.37 28.84
#